data_acfa1a22ee815293932b64d8921df7c5
#
_entry.id   acfa1a22ee815293932b64d8921df7c5
#
_cell.length_a   1.000
_cell.length_b   1.000
_cell.length_c   1.000
_cell.angle_alpha   90.00
_cell.angle_beta   90.00
_cell.angle_gamma   90.00
#
_symmetry.space_group_name_H-M   'P 1'
#
loop_
_entity.id
_entity.type
_entity.pdbx_description
1 polymer ?
#
loop_
_entity_poly.entity_id
_entity_poly.type
_entity_poly.pdbx_seq_one_letter_code
_entity_poly.pdbx_strand_id
1 'polypeptide(L)'
;MAETEARLLRQCPLLLPQNRAKTVYEGFISAQGRDFHLKILLPKDLQLRNARLLCSWQLRTILNGYHQVVQQRMQHSPDLMSFMMELKMVLEAALKNKQELYVPPPPPQFYSSVVEEIGTLGWDKLVHVDTCFSTIKLKAEDASGREHLITVKLKAKVCYPAEPPDCIVDFPVSFSVSWTPQSSLISIHSQFLEALESLKAFWDVMDEIDEKTWVLEPEKPTRSATARRIALGNNSSINIEVDPRHPTMLPECCFLGADHVVKPLGIKLSRNIHLWDPENSLLQNLKDVLEIDFPARAILEKSWLRGLLTSRQSFNTIFGECPYCSKLITLKMTGRRP
;
A
#
# COMPACT_ATOMS: atom_id res chain seq x y z
N MET A 1 -23.17 -51.49 15.37
CA MET A 1 -22.96 -50.18 16.07
C MET A 1 -21.73 -50.16 17.00
N ALA A 2 -21.54 -51.17 17.86
CA ALA A 2 -20.33 -51.20 18.74
C ALA A 2 -19.02 -51.36 17.97
N GLU A 3 -18.99 -52.06 16.85
CA GLU A 3 -17.80 -52.28 16.04
C GLU A 3 -17.37 -51.01 15.27
N THR A 4 -18.33 -50.21 14.78
CA THR A 4 -18.07 -48.96 14.06
C THR A 4 -17.49 -47.90 15.01
N GLU A 5 -17.96 -47.90 16.26
CA GLU A 5 -17.47 -46.99 17.31
C GLU A 5 -16.06 -47.38 17.77
N ALA A 6 -15.80 -48.65 17.96
CA ALA A 6 -14.46 -49.15 18.28
C ALA A 6 -13.44 -48.83 17.16
N ARG A 7 -13.86 -48.82 15.90
CA ARG A 7 -13.04 -48.41 14.76
C ARG A 7 -12.80 -46.88 14.76
N LEU A 8 -13.86 -46.08 15.04
CA LEU A 8 -13.73 -44.62 15.12
C LEU A 8 -12.73 -44.23 16.20
N LEU A 9 -12.84 -44.81 17.40
CA LEU A 9 -11.93 -44.53 18.53
C LEU A 9 -10.48 -45.00 18.27
N ARG A 10 -10.27 -46.07 17.48
CA ARG A 10 -8.93 -46.49 17.08
C ARG A 10 -8.29 -45.54 16.09
N GLN A 11 -9.04 -44.98 15.16
CA GLN A 11 -8.52 -44.11 14.12
C GLN A 11 -8.53 -42.60 14.55
N CYS A 12 -9.47 -42.21 15.39
CA CYS A 12 -9.62 -40.86 15.89
C CYS A 12 -9.79 -40.87 17.42
N PRO A 13 -8.75 -41.23 18.18
CA PRO A 13 -8.84 -41.45 19.63
C PRO A 13 -9.17 -40.17 20.40
N LEU A 14 -8.95 -39.03 19.82
CA LEU A 14 -9.20 -37.71 20.43
C LEU A 14 -10.59 -37.16 20.11
N LEU A 15 -11.43 -37.87 19.33
CA LEU A 15 -12.80 -37.45 19.00
C LEU A 15 -13.81 -38.28 19.79
N LEU A 16 -14.46 -37.65 20.79
CA LEU A 16 -15.31 -38.34 21.74
C LEU A 16 -16.78 -37.93 21.62
N PRO A 17 -17.75 -38.88 21.78
CA PRO A 17 -19.16 -38.53 21.89
C PRO A 17 -19.42 -37.76 23.19
N GLN A 18 -20.15 -36.67 23.09
CA GLN A 18 -20.46 -35.78 24.21
C GLN A 18 -21.83 -36.06 24.84
N ASN A 19 -22.65 -36.88 24.19
CA ASN A 19 -23.97 -37.23 24.69
C ASN A 19 -24.29 -38.72 24.47
N ARG A 20 -25.26 -39.27 25.28
CA ARG A 20 -25.69 -40.65 25.16
C ARG A 20 -26.32 -41.00 23.82
N ALA A 21 -26.93 -40.01 23.15
CA ALA A 21 -27.55 -40.19 21.84
C ALA A 21 -26.53 -40.20 20.70
N LYS A 22 -25.25 -39.94 20.98
CA LYS A 22 -24.13 -39.90 20.00
C LYS A 22 -24.39 -38.97 18.82
N THR A 23 -25.11 -37.90 19.09
CA THR A 23 -25.40 -36.85 18.09
C THR A 23 -24.39 -35.72 18.14
N VAL A 24 -23.54 -35.65 19.17
CA VAL A 24 -22.52 -34.62 19.33
C VAL A 24 -21.18 -35.29 19.57
N TYR A 25 -20.24 -35.04 18.65
CA TYR A 25 -18.84 -35.43 18.81
C TYR A 25 -17.98 -34.20 18.92
N GLU A 26 -17.04 -34.20 19.84
CA GLU A 26 -16.12 -33.06 20.05
C GLU A 26 -14.74 -33.58 20.43
N GLY A 27 -13.71 -32.91 19.92
CA GLY A 27 -12.33 -33.29 20.19
C GLY A 27 -11.37 -32.80 19.12
N PHE A 28 -10.38 -33.62 18.80
CA PHE A 28 -9.31 -33.21 17.92
C PHE A 28 -9.11 -34.19 16.77
N ILE A 29 -8.70 -33.65 15.63
CA ILE A 29 -8.17 -34.38 14.48
C ILE A 29 -6.68 -34.08 14.35
N SER A 30 -5.86 -35.16 14.32
CA SER A 30 -4.40 -35.02 14.20
C SER A 30 -3.96 -35.15 12.75
N ALA A 31 -3.19 -34.18 12.27
CA ALA A 31 -2.57 -34.20 10.96
C ALA A 31 -1.17 -33.60 11.02
N GLN A 32 -0.18 -34.28 10.46
CA GLN A 32 1.22 -33.86 10.46
C GLN A 32 1.77 -33.48 11.85
N GLY A 33 1.42 -34.26 12.88
CA GLY A 33 1.89 -34.02 14.26
C GLY A 33 1.24 -32.81 14.97
N ARG A 34 0.13 -32.29 14.43
CA ARG A 34 -0.63 -31.16 15.01
C ARG A 34 -2.08 -31.57 15.23
N ASP A 35 -2.65 -31.09 16.33
CA ASP A 35 -4.03 -31.36 16.72
C ASP A 35 -4.92 -30.15 16.47
N PHE A 36 -6.05 -30.36 15.80
CA PHE A 36 -7.01 -29.35 15.42
C PHE A 36 -8.36 -29.64 16.05
N HIS A 37 -8.85 -28.72 16.86
CA HIS A 37 -10.15 -28.87 17.53
C HIS A 37 -11.30 -28.76 16.54
N LEU A 38 -12.28 -29.66 16.66
CA LEU A 38 -13.52 -29.65 15.90
C LEU A 38 -14.67 -30.23 16.72
N LYS A 39 -15.90 -29.89 16.29
CA LYS A 39 -17.14 -30.41 16.83
C LYS A 39 -18.08 -30.77 15.70
N ILE A 40 -18.66 -31.96 15.76
CA ILE A 40 -19.60 -32.49 14.76
C ILE A 40 -20.96 -32.65 15.42
N LEU A 41 -21.97 -32.03 14.83
CA LEU A 41 -23.36 -32.12 15.24
C LEU A 41 -24.11 -32.99 14.22
N LEU A 42 -24.49 -34.18 14.63
CA LEU A 42 -25.29 -35.08 13.83
C LEU A 42 -26.80 -34.86 14.14
N PRO A 43 -27.65 -34.96 13.14
CA PRO A 43 -29.11 -34.97 13.36
C PRO A 43 -29.56 -36.28 14.05
N LYS A 44 -30.84 -36.34 14.45
CA LYS A 44 -31.38 -37.53 15.15
C LYS A 44 -31.35 -38.81 14.34
N ASP A 45 -31.37 -38.70 13.02
CA ASP A 45 -31.25 -39.82 12.07
C ASP A 45 -29.81 -40.28 11.86
N LEU A 46 -28.85 -39.63 12.50
CA LEU A 46 -27.38 -39.85 12.42
C LEU A 46 -26.80 -39.77 11.00
N GLN A 47 -27.53 -39.15 10.07
CA GLN A 47 -27.06 -39.01 8.69
C GLN A 47 -26.13 -37.83 8.51
N LEU A 48 -24.93 -38.08 7.98
CA LEU A 48 -23.87 -37.08 7.78
C LEU A 48 -24.24 -35.97 6.81
N ARG A 49 -25.10 -36.23 5.82
CA ARG A 49 -25.53 -35.22 4.84
C ARG A 49 -26.18 -33.98 5.46
N ASN A 50 -26.79 -34.15 6.67
CA ASN A 50 -27.42 -33.09 7.44
C ASN A 50 -26.61 -32.70 8.66
N ALA A 51 -25.39 -33.19 8.81
CA ALA A 51 -24.51 -32.87 9.91
C ALA A 51 -23.91 -31.45 9.77
N ARG A 52 -23.51 -30.89 10.91
CA ARG A 52 -22.80 -29.61 10.94
C ARG A 52 -21.42 -29.81 11.54
N LEU A 53 -20.39 -29.34 10.79
CA LEU A 53 -19.02 -29.32 11.24
C LEU A 53 -18.69 -27.93 11.77
N LEU A 54 -18.28 -27.83 13.02
CA LEU A 54 -17.78 -26.63 13.65
C LEU A 54 -16.28 -26.78 13.83
N CYS A 55 -15.52 -25.87 13.26
CA CYS A 55 -14.06 -25.87 13.28
C CYS A 55 -13.53 -24.77 14.18
N SER A 56 -12.43 -25.05 14.90
CA SER A 56 -11.62 -24.01 15.52
C SER A 56 -11.15 -23.00 14.46
N TRP A 57 -10.78 -21.82 14.91
CA TRP A 57 -10.26 -20.78 13.99
C TRP A 57 -9.06 -21.27 13.16
N GLN A 58 -8.15 -22.00 13.78
CA GLN A 58 -6.98 -22.58 13.12
C GLN A 58 -7.37 -23.56 12.02
N LEU A 59 -8.28 -24.52 12.33
CA LEU A 59 -8.77 -25.50 11.35
C LEU A 59 -9.52 -24.83 10.21
N ARG A 60 -10.35 -23.83 10.53
CA ARG A 60 -11.09 -23.05 9.52
C ARG A 60 -10.15 -22.31 8.58
N THR A 61 -9.08 -21.70 9.11
CA THR A 61 -8.07 -21.00 8.32
C THR A 61 -7.33 -21.94 7.37
N ILE A 62 -7.00 -23.16 7.83
CA ILE A 62 -6.32 -24.16 6.98
C ILE A 62 -7.24 -24.67 5.88
N LEU A 63 -8.51 -24.92 6.21
CA LEU A 63 -9.52 -25.40 5.27
C LEU A 63 -10.11 -24.29 4.39
N ASN A 64 -9.64 -23.05 4.52
CA ASN A 64 -10.09 -21.97 3.65
C ASN A 64 -9.75 -22.29 2.18
N GLY A 65 -10.76 -22.24 1.32
CA GLY A 65 -10.69 -22.69 -0.07
C GLY A 65 -11.13 -24.15 -0.28
N TYR A 66 -11.25 -24.97 0.79
CA TYR A 66 -11.65 -26.38 0.71
C TYR A 66 -13.09 -26.64 1.21
N HIS A 67 -13.87 -25.59 1.52
CA HIS A 67 -15.21 -25.73 2.08
C HIS A 67 -16.16 -26.60 1.23
N GLN A 68 -16.15 -26.40 -0.09
CA GLN A 68 -17.00 -27.18 -1.00
C GLN A 68 -16.59 -28.65 -0.99
N VAL A 69 -15.29 -28.93 -0.99
CA VAL A 69 -14.76 -30.30 -0.95
C VAL A 69 -15.14 -31.00 0.34
N VAL A 70 -14.96 -30.31 1.50
CA VAL A 70 -15.34 -30.86 2.82
C VAL A 70 -16.84 -31.14 2.89
N GLN A 71 -17.67 -30.20 2.39
CA GLN A 71 -19.11 -30.38 2.36
C GLN A 71 -19.54 -31.54 1.45
N GLN A 72 -18.95 -31.66 0.27
CA GLN A 72 -19.19 -32.76 -0.65
C GLN A 72 -18.82 -34.10 -0.02
N ARG A 73 -17.64 -34.19 0.63
CA ARG A 73 -17.19 -35.41 1.32
C ARG A 73 -18.15 -35.79 2.46
N MET A 74 -18.60 -34.81 3.24
CA MET A 74 -19.57 -35.05 4.32
C MET A 74 -20.92 -35.57 3.80
N GLN A 75 -21.37 -35.13 2.62
CA GLN A 75 -22.60 -35.58 1.99
C GLN A 75 -22.53 -37.00 1.46
N HIS A 76 -21.36 -37.46 0.97
CA HIS A 76 -21.16 -38.75 0.30
C HIS A 76 -20.56 -39.82 1.22
N SER A 77 -20.05 -39.47 2.39
CA SER A 77 -19.47 -40.45 3.31
C SER A 77 -20.56 -41.31 3.95
N PRO A 78 -20.39 -42.64 3.94
CA PRO A 78 -21.39 -43.58 4.48
C PRO A 78 -21.52 -43.51 6.01
N ASP A 79 -20.46 -43.16 6.72
CA ASP A 79 -20.40 -43.09 8.16
C ASP A 79 -19.39 -42.03 8.65
N LEU A 80 -19.45 -41.71 9.96
CA LEU A 80 -18.60 -40.69 10.57
C LEU A 80 -17.10 -41.02 10.47
N MET A 81 -16.73 -42.29 10.56
CA MET A 81 -15.34 -42.73 10.47
C MET A 81 -14.78 -42.47 9.06
N SER A 82 -15.52 -42.85 8.02
CA SER A 82 -15.14 -42.58 6.62
C SER A 82 -14.98 -41.09 6.36
N PHE A 83 -15.91 -40.27 6.86
CA PHE A 83 -15.80 -38.83 6.77
C PHE A 83 -14.56 -38.28 7.47
N MET A 84 -14.25 -38.75 8.68
CA MET A 84 -13.07 -38.30 9.43
C MET A 84 -11.75 -38.64 8.69
N MET A 85 -11.69 -39.82 8.05
CA MET A 85 -10.53 -40.21 7.24
C MET A 85 -10.37 -39.29 6.02
N GLU A 86 -11.47 -39.00 5.34
CA GLU A 86 -11.46 -38.08 4.20
C GLU A 86 -11.15 -36.65 4.61
N LEU A 87 -11.68 -36.17 5.73
CA LEU A 87 -11.36 -34.86 6.29
C LEU A 87 -9.87 -34.77 6.64
N LYS A 88 -9.29 -35.85 7.18
CA LYS A 88 -7.86 -35.91 7.47
C LYS A 88 -7.03 -35.79 6.18
N MET A 89 -7.40 -36.50 5.11
CA MET A 89 -6.72 -36.38 3.81
C MET A 89 -6.80 -34.97 3.24
N VAL A 90 -7.99 -34.35 3.29
CA VAL A 90 -8.17 -32.94 2.84
C VAL A 90 -7.32 -32.01 3.69
N LEU A 91 -7.27 -32.21 5.00
CA LEU A 91 -6.47 -31.41 5.91
C LEU A 91 -4.97 -31.57 5.66
N GLU A 92 -4.51 -32.80 5.44
CA GLU A 92 -3.10 -33.09 5.11
C GLU A 92 -2.69 -32.48 3.77
N ALA A 93 -3.55 -32.55 2.75
CA ALA A 93 -3.35 -31.88 1.46
C ALA A 93 -3.32 -30.36 1.61
N ALA A 94 -4.26 -29.79 2.37
CA ALA A 94 -4.31 -28.35 2.66
C ALA A 94 -3.07 -27.87 3.42
N LEU A 95 -2.59 -28.65 4.39
CA LEU A 95 -1.36 -28.39 5.13
C LEU A 95 -0.14 -28.47 4.22
N LYS A 96 -0.05 -29.48 3.34
CA LYS A 96 1.04 -29.62 2.38
C LYS A 96 1.09 -28.47 1.40
N ASN A 97 -0.05 -28.04 0.87
CA ASN A 97 -0.14 -26.87 -0.02
C ASN A 97 0.17 -25.55 0.70
N LYS A 98 -0.04 -25.50 2.03
CA LYS A 98 0.32 -24.34 2.88
C LYS A 98 1.69 -24.48 3.53
N GLN A 99 2.36 -25.63 3.45
CA GLN A 99 3.73 -25.80 3.96
C GLN A 99 4.73 -24.92 3.23
N GLU A 100 4.49 -24.53 1.98
CA GLU A 100 5.24 -23.46 1.31
C GLU A 100 5.06 -22.08 1.99
N LEU A 101 4.02 -21.91 2.83
CA LEU A 101 3.72 -20.71 3.60
C LEU A 101 3.97 -20.87 5.12
N TYR A 102 4.29 -22.07 5.57
CA TYR A 102 4.60 -22.31 6.98
C TYR A 102 6.10 -22.03 7.24
N VAL A 103 6.41 -20.75 7.34
CA VAL A 103 7.65 -20.34 8.01
C VAL A 103 7.47 -20.65 9.50
N PRO A 104 8.31 -21.49 10.12
CA PRO A 104 8.24 -21.72 11.56
C PRO A 104 8.31 -20.39 12.30
N PRO A 105 7.57 -20.24 13.42
CA PRO A 105 7.64 -19.00 14.18
C PRO A 105 9.10 -18.74 14.54
N PRO A 106 9.57 -17.49 14.40
CA PRO A 106 10.95 -17.16 14.75
C PRO A 106 11.21 -17.48 16.22
N PRO A 107 12.45 -17.80 16.57
CA PRO A 107 12.79 -18.06 17.95
C PRO A 107 12.47 -16.83 18.83
N PRO A 108 12.15 -17.03 20.15
CA PRO A 108 11.83 -15.92 21.06
C PRO A 108 12.90 -14.81 21.07
N GLN A 109 14.16 -15.17 20.87
CA GLN A 109 15.29 -14.24 20.78
C GLN A 109 15.16 -13.23 19.65
N PHE A 110 14.54 -13.61 18.52
CA PHE A 110 14.26 -12.68 17.42
C PHE A 110 13.39 -11.51 17.89
N TYR A 111 12.30 -11.81 18.60
CA TYR A 111 11.39 -10.76 19.08
C TYR A 111 12.08 -9.85 20.10
N SER A 112 12.86 -10.42 21.00
CA SER A 112 13.61 -9.67 22.01
C SER A 112 14.62 -8.72 21.33
N SER A 113 15.38 -9.21 20.35
CA SER A 113 16.34 -8.37 19.60
C SER A 113 15.68 -7.23 18.87
N VAL A 114 14.59 -7.49 18.14
CA VAL A 114 13.89 -6.43 17.39
C VAL A 114 13.28 -5.39 18.34
N VAL A 115 12.71 -5.81 19.47
CA VAL A 115 12.16 -4.91 20.50
C VAL A 115 13.27 -4.04 21.11
N GLU A 116 14.43 -4.62 21.40
CA GLU A 116 15.60 -3.91 21.92
C GLU A 116 16.15 -2.89 20.91
N GLU A 117 16.23 -3.26 19.63
CA GLU A 117 16.63 -2.35 18.55
C GLU A 117 15.64 -1.18 18.40
N ILE A 118 14.33 -1.43 18.47
CA ILE A 118 13.30 -0.36 18.45
C ILE A 118 13.44 0.51 19.69
N GLY A 119 13.65 -0.07 20.87
CA GLY A 119 13.87 0.66 22.11
C GLY A 119 15.09 1.57 22.06
N THR A 120 16.19 1.10 21.46
CA THR A 120 17.42 1.87 21.26
C THR A 120 17.24 2.98 20.21
N LEU A 121 16.51 2.69 19.13
CA LEU A 121 16.19 3.67 18.10
C LEU A 121 15.28 4.80 18.62
N GLY A 122 14.37 4.47 19.53
CA GLY A 122 13.33 5.33 20.08
C GLY A 122 11.92 4.95 19.57
N TRP A 123 11.01 4.73 20.52
CA TRP A 123 9.61 4.36 20.23
C TRP A 123 8.82 5.46 19.52
N ASP A 124 9.24 6.70 19.64
CA ASP A 124 8.68 7.87 18.94
C ASP A 124 8.84 7.81 17.42
N LYS A 125 9.84 7.05 16.94
CA LYS A 125 10.10 6.83 15.51
C LYS A 125 9.31 5.65 14.94
N LEU A 126 8.73 4.79 15.78
CA LEU A 126 7.92 3.67 15.34
C LEU A 126 6.50 4.13 15.01
N VAL A 127 6.09 3.93 13.75
CA VAL A 127 4.72 4.22 13.28
C VAL A 127 3.84 2.98 13.34
N HIS A 128 4.40 1.82 12.97
CA HIS A 128 3.65 0.58 12.92
C HIS A 128 4.59 -0.63 12.99
N VAL A 129 4.12 -1.68 13.66
CA VAL A 129 4.69 -3.01 13.60
C VAL A 129 3.57 -4.03 13.52
N ASP A 130 3.68 -5.00 12.63
CA ASP A 130 2.69 -6.08 12.53
C ASP A 130 2.86 -7.09 13.67
N THR A 131 1.81 -7.87 13.93
CA THR A 131 1.78 -8.86 15.02
C THR A 131 2.86 -9.93 14.93
N CYS A 132 3.42 -10.09 13.74
CA CYS A 132 4.47 -11.07 13.45
C CYS A 132 5.87 -10.45 13.38
N PHE A 133 6.03 -9.15 13.56
CA PHE A 133 7.29 -8.41 13.38
C PHE A 133 7.92 -8.62 12.00
N SER A 134 7.09 -8.88 10.98
CA SER A 134 7.56 -9.02 9.60
C SER A 134 7.61 -7.69 8.86
N THR A 135 6.84 -6.71 9.34
CA THR A 135 6.76 -5.39 8.73
C THR A 135 6.84 -4.33 9.82
N ILE A 136 7.86 -3.49 9.72
CA ILE A 136 8.12 -2.40 10.66
C ILE A 136 8.11 -1.11 9.86
N LYS A 137 7.29 -0.13 10.26
CA LYS A 137 7.28 1.22 9.67
C LYS A 137 7.90 2.20 10.64
N LEU A 138 8.91 2.88 10.17
CA LEU A 138 9.62 3.92 10.92
C LEU A 138 9.41 5.27 10.22
N LYS A 139 9.45 6.33 11.00
CA LYS A 139 9.42 7.71 10.52
C LYS A 139 10.73 8.43 10.79
N ALA A 140 11.01 9.42 9.97
CA ALA A 140 12.05 10.40 10.19
C ALA A 140 11.60 11.75 9.64
N GLU A 141 12.11 12.83 10.22
CA GLU A 141 11.91 14.18 9.74
C GLU A 141 13.19 14.67 9.05
N ASP A 142 13.04 15.36 7.93
CA ASP A 142 14.16 16.04 7.29
C ASP A 142 14.40 17.44 7.95
N ALA A 143 15.46 18.11 7.54
CA ALA A 143 15.80 19.43 8.08
C ALA A 143 14.77 20.53 7.78
N SER A 144 13.80 20.29 6.88
CA SER A 144 12.68 21.19 6.60
C SER A 144 11.41 20.83 7.37
N GLY A 145 11.46 19.81 8.27
CA GLY A 145 10.32 19.38 9.09
C GLY A 145 9.30 18.51 8.35
N ARG A 146 9.68 17.93 7.19
CA ARG A 146 8.81 16.99 6.45
C ARG A 146 8.97 15.60 7.03
N GLU A 147 7.84 14.94 7.33
CA GLU A 147 7.83 13.56 7.79
C GLU A 147 7.94 12.60 6.60
N HIS A 148 8.85 11.66 6.68
CA HIS A 148 9.07 10.60 5.73
C HIS A 148 8.97 9.23 6.39
N LEU A 149 8.49 8.24 5.63
CA LEU A 149 8.26 6.88 6.12
C LEU A 149 9.15 5.88 5.40
N ILE A 150 9.74 4.96 6.16
CA ILE A 150 10.40 3.77 5.64
C ILE A 150 9.66 2.52 6.13
N THR A 151 9.38 1.60 5.22
CA THR A 151 8.81 0.29 5.55
C THR A 151 9.89 -0.76 5.41
N VAL A 152 10.26 -1.37 6.52
CA VAL A 152 11.25 -2.45 6.60
C VAL A 152 10.51 -3.79 6.63
N LYS A 153 10.77 -4.66 5.66
CA LYS A 153 10.19 -6.01 5.56
C LYS A 153 11.26 -7.06 5.84
N LEU A 154 11.08 -7.82 6.89
CA LEU A 154 11.96 -8.91 7.28
C LEU A 154 11.53 -10.18 6.54
N LYS A 155 12.24 -10.56 5.46
CA LYS A 155 11.90 -11.69 4.57
C LYS A 155 11.94 -13.03 5.29
N ALA A 156 13.04 -13.30 5.96
CA ALA A 156 13.27 -14.53 6.69
C ALA A 156 13.60 -14.20 8.14
N LYS A 157 12.59 -14.25 8.99
CA LYS A 157 12.73 -13.93 10.43
C LYS A 157 13.75 -14.78 11.14
N VAL A 158 13.98 -16.01 10.64
CA VAL A 158 15.00 -16.94 11.18
C VAL A 158 16.42 -16.49 10.84
N CYS A 159 16.57 -15.74 9.74
CA CYS A 159 17.88 -15.31 9.23
C CYS A 159 18.24 -13.87 9.60
N TYR A 160 17.33 -13.11 10.21
CA TYR A 160 17.65 -11.77 10.68
C TYR A 160 18.59 -11.81 11.89
N PRO A 161 19.68 -11.01 11.95
CA PRO A 161 20.12 -9.98 10.99
C PRO A 161 21.07 -10.49 9.89
N ALA A 162 21.25 -11.79 9.71
CA ALA A 162 22.20 -12.31 8.72
C ALA A 162 21.84 -11.93 7.27
N GLU A 163 20.52 -11.86 6.95
CA GLU A 163 20.03 -11.45 5.64
C GLU A 163 19.47 -10.03 5.65
N PRO A 164 19.69 -9.23 4.56
CA PRO A 164 19.18 -7.88 4.46
C PRO A 164 17.65 -7.86 4.35
N PRO A 165 16.98 -6.97 5.08
CA PRO A 165 15.55 -6.74 4.90
C PRO A 165 15.26 -5.96 3.61
N ASP A 166 14.01 -6.06 3.11
CA ASP A 166 13.54 -5.18 2.04
C ASP A 166 13.10 -3.85 2.63
N CYS A 167 13.65 -2.76 2.12
CA CYS A 167 13.28 -1.41 2.52
C CYS A 167 12.47 -0.73 1.41
N ILE A 168 11.30 -0.22 1.75
CA ILE A 168 10.41 0.50 0.83
C ILE A 168 10.27 1.93 1.33
N VAL A 169 10.59 2.88 0.45
CA VAL A 169 10.52 4.32 0.69
C VAL A 169 9.81 5.01 -0.47
N ASP A 170 9.26 6.17 -0.24
CA ASP A 170 8.66 7.03 -1.29
C ASP A 170 9.70 8.07 -1.75
N PHE A 171 10.74 7.60 -2.46
CA PHE A 171 11.84 8.41 -2.98
C PHE A 171 11.82 8.48 -4.50
N PRO A 172 12.30 9.60 -5.09
CA PRO A 172 12.42 9.75 -6.53
C PRO A 172 13.58 8.94 -7.13
N VAL A 173 14.45 8.41 -6.28
CA VAL A 173 15.62 7.60 -6.66
C VAL A 173 15.55 6.25 -5.96
N SER A 174 16.25 5.25 -6.52
CA SER A 174 16.35 3.94 -5.89
C SER A 174 17.10 4.04 -4.56
N PHE A 175 16.51 3.49 -3.51
CA PHE A 175 17.11 3.39 -2.18
C PHE A 175 17.52 1.95 -1.91
N SER A 176 18.77 1.72 -1.58
CA SER A 176 19.32 0.43 -1.19
C SER A 176 20.14 0.57 0.09
N VAL A 177 19.95 -0.36 1.01
CA VAL A 177 20.64 -0.36 2.30
C VAL A 177 21.92 -1.19 2.20
N SER A 178 23.03 -0.63 2.63
CA SER A 178 24.27 -1.38 2.86
C SER A 178 24.09 -2.21 4.13
N TRP A 179 24.14 -3.54 3.98
CA TRP A 179 23.80 -4.46 5.05
C TRP A 179 24.96 -5.43 5.36
N THR A 180 25.19 -5.65 6.64
CA THR A 180 26.13 -6.65 7.17
C THR A 180 25.44 -7.46 8.27
N PRO A 181 25.94 -8.62 8.68
CA PRO A 181 25.35 -9.38 9.79
C PRO A 181 25.32 -8.64 11.14
N GLN A 182 26.10 -7.56 11.28
CA GLN A 182 26.09 -6.68 12.45
C GLN A 182 25.17 -5.47 12.31
N SER A 183 24.54 -5.31 11.14
CA SER A 183 23.58 -4.22 10.90
C SER A 183 22.28 -4.45 11.67
N SER A 184 21.57 -3.37 11.97
CA SER A 184 20.34 -3.35 12.75
C SER A 184 19.36 -2.34 12.17
N LEU A 185 18.17 -2.21 12.76
CA LEU A 185 17.20 -1.16 12.40
C LEU A 185 17.81 0.24 12.55
N ILE A 186 18.75 0.44 13.48
CA ILE A 186 19.47 1.71 13.66
C ILE A 186 20.31 2.01 12.42
N SER A 187 21.02 1.02 11.87
CA SER A 187 21.82 1.18 10.65
C SER A 187 20.93 1.57 9.44
N ILE A 188 19.75 0.96 9.33
CA ILE A 188 18.78 1.30 8.28
C ILE A 188 18.30 2.74 8.45
N HIS A 189 17.92 3.11 9.67
CA HIS A 189 17.41 4.45 9.95
C HIS A 189 18.47 5.53 9.72
N SER A 190 19.73 5.28 10.06
CA SER A 190 20.83 6.21 9.78
C SER A 190 21.04 6.41 8.27
N GLN A 191 21.06 5.33 7.47
CA GLN A 191 21.17 5.42 6.02
C GLN A 191 19.94 6.10 5.39
N PHE A 192 18.76 5.90 5.98
CA PHE A 192 17.55 6.60 5.58
C PHE A 192 17.65 8.11 5.82
N LEU A 193 18.16 8.54 6.98
CA LEU A 193 18.41 9.96 7.27
C LEU A 193 19.43 10.59 6.30
N GLU A 194 20.52 9.90 5.97
CA GLU A 194 21.50 10.36 4.99
C GLU A 194 20.87 10.54 3.60
N ALA A 195 19.99 9.60 3.20
CA ALA A 195 19.27 9.71 1.94
C ALA A 195 18.26 10.87 1.95
N LEU A 196 17.57 11.13 3.07
CA LEU A 196 16.69 12.30 3.23
C LEU A 196 17.46 13.60 3.05
N GLU A 197 18.62 13.72 3.67
CA GLU A 197 19.44 14.93 3.56
C GLU A 197 19.92 15.16 2.12
N SER A 198 20.30 14.09 1.41
CA SER A 198 20.72 14.18 0.00
C SER A 198 19.61 14.63 -0.95
N LEU A 199 18.33 14.36 -0.61
CA LEU A 199 17.16 14.70 -1.43
C LEU A 199 16.46 15.99 -0.97
N LYS A 200 16.93 16.62 0.10
CA LYS A 200 16.30 17.82 0.66
C LYS A 200 16.14 18.92 -0.38
N ALA A 201 17.19 19.25 -1.12
CA ALA A 201 17.17 20.30 -2.13
C ALA A 201 16.12 20.02 -3.24
N PHE A 202 15.96 18.77 -3.64
CA PHE A 202 14.94 18.36 -4.60
C PHE A 202 13.51 18.64 -4.06
N TRP A 203 13.23 18.22 -2.83
CA TRP A 203 11.90 18.46 -2.26
C TRP A 203 11.63 19.92 -1.98
N ASP A 204 12.65 20.71 -1.62
CA ASP A 204 12.52 22.18 -1.45
C ASP A 204 12.08 22.82 -2.77
N VAL A 205 12.68 22.41 -3.90
CA VAL A 205 12.28 22.88 -5.24
C VAL A 205 10.86 22.43 -5.60
N MET A 206 10.50 21.19 -5.33
CA MET A 206 9.17 20.66 -5.65
C MET A 206 8.08 21.33 -4.80
N ASP A 207 8.34 21.55 -3.52
CA ASP A 207 7.43 22.24 -2.62
C ASP A 207 7.27 23.73 -3.05
N GLU A 208 8.35 24.40 -3.48
CA GLU A 208 8.28 25.76 -4.02
C GLU A 208 7.36 25.84 -5.26
N ILE A 209 7.47 24.87 -6.17
CA ILE A 209 6.61 24.79 -7.35
C ILE A 209 5.15 24.57 -6.94
N ASP A 210 4.91 23.63 -6.04
CA ASP A 210 3.56 23.28 -5.59
C ASP A 210 2.87 24.44 -4.86
N GLU A 211 3.62 25.24 -4.11
CA GLU A 211 3.12 26.41 -3.36
C GLU A 211 2.89 27.65 -4.23
N LYS A 212 3.83 27.95 -5.14
CA LYS A 212 3.87 29.22 -5.87
C LYS A 212 3.22 29.16 -7.26
N THR A 213 2.85 27.97 -7.75
CA THR A 213 2.28 27.80 -9.07
C THR A 213 0.96 27.03 -9.04
N TRP A 214 0.22 27.04 -10.16
CA TRP A 214 -0.93 26.17 -10.30
C TRP A 214 -0.52 24.85 -10.96
N VAL A 215 -0.23 23.85 -10.13
CA VAL A 215 0.06 22.48 -10.59
C VAL A 215 -1.26 21.81 -10.98
N LEU A 216 -1.32 21.30 -12.20
CA LEU A 216 -2.45 20.59 -12.78
C LEU A 216 -2.35 19.09 -12.54
N GLU A 217 -1.14 18.54 -12.67
CA GLU A 217 -0.83 17.12 -12.53
C GLU A 217 0.56 16.94 -11.88
N PRO A 218 0.69 15.99 -10.95
CA PRO A 218 -0.36 15.23 -10.28
C PRO A 218 -1.14 16.09 -9.27
N GLU A 219 -2.42 15.79 -9.06
CA GLU A 219 -3.27 16.55 -8.10
C GLU A 219 -2.80 16.40 -6.66
N LYS A 220 -2.25 15.24 -6.33
CA LYS A 220 -1.63 14.93 -5.03
C LYS A 220 -0.29 14.24 -5.30
N PRO A 221 0.78 15.01 -5.41
CA PRO A 221 2.09 14.44 -5.68
C PRO A 221 2.58 13.59 -4.50
N THR A 222 3.22 12.46 -4.81
CA THR A 222 4.00 11.69 -3.86
C THR A 222 5.40 12.30 -3.74
N ARG A 223 6.17 11.92 -2.72
CA ARG A 223 7.55 12.38 -2.56
C ARG A 223 8.49 11.83 -3.63
N SER A 224 8.10 10.75 -4.29
CA SER A 224 8.81 10.15 -5.43
C SER A 224 8.48 10.81 -6.78
N ALA A 225 7.47 11.67 -6.85
CA ALA A 225 7.05 12.28 -8.12
C ALA A 225 8.00 13.39 -8.55
N THR A 226 8.68 13.20 -9.68
CA THR A 226 9.66 14.13 -10.28
C THR A 226 9.05 15.13 -11.25
N ALA A 227 7.86 14.81 -11.79
CA ALA A 227 7.20 15.63 -12.79
C ALA A 227 6.10 16.53 -12.20
N ARG A 228 5.94 17.72 -12.79
CA ARG A 228 4.83 18.65 -12.53
C ARG A 228 4.34 19.25 -13.83
N ARG A 229 3.03 19.19 -14.04
CA ARG A 229 2.36 19.96 -15.09
C ARG A 229 1.80 21.24 -14.53
N ILE A 230 2.32 22.37 -14.99
CA ILE A 230 2.03 23.70 -14.45
C ILE A 230 1.23 24.51 -15.46
N ALA A 231 0.16 25.16 -15.04
CA ALA A 231 -0.60 26.06 -15.89
C ALA A 231 0.19 27.32 -16.23
N LEU A 232 0.18 27.73 -17.50
CA LEU A 232 0.83 28.96 -17.99
C LEU A 232 -0.19 30.08 -18.33
N GLY A 233 -1.48 29.76 -18.33
CA GLY A 233 -2.52 30.63 -18.88
C GLY A 233 -2.78 30.37 -20.37
N ASN A 234 -3.79 31.04 -20.95
CA ASN A 234 -4.15 30.94 -22.37
C ASN A 234 -4.33 29.49 -22.87
N ASN A 235 -4.92 28.62 -22.04
CA ASN A 235 -5.09 27.18 -22.32
C ASN A 235 -3.77 26.45 -22.65
N SER A 236 -2.68 26.89 -22.05
CA SER A 236 -1.37 26.25 -22.16
C SER A 236 -0.82 25.84 -20.82
N SER A 237 0.05 24.85 -20.83
CA SER A 237 0.75 24.34 -19.66
C SER A 237 2.16 23.91 -20.03
N ILE A 238 3.02 23.83 -19.05
CA ILE A 238 4.35 23.22 -19.16
C ILE A 238 4.39 21.98 -18.29
N ASN A 239 4.86 20.88 -18.83
CA ASN A 239 5.26 19.72 -18.05
C ASN A 239 6.78 19.81 -17.83
N ILE A 240 7.19 19.82 -16.58
CA ILE A 240 8.60 19.82 -16.19
C ILE A 240 8.92 18.51 -15.48
N GLU A 241 10.10 17.97 -15.73
CA GLU A 241 10.65 16.83 -15.00
C GLU A 241 11.99 17.25 -14.39
N VAL A 242 12.08 17.21 -13.06
CA VAL A 242 13.22 17.68 -12.29
C VAL A 242 14.12 16.49 -11.93
N ASP A 243 15.42 16.61 -12.22
CA ASP A 243 16.40 15.60 -11.79
C ASP A 243 16.59 15.70 -10.25
N PRO A 244 16.29 14.63 -9.50
CA PRO A 244 16.45 14.64 -8.05
C PRO A 244 17.90 14.83 -7.57
N ARG A 245 18.89 14.52 -8.41
CA ARG A 245 20.29 14.65 -8.08
C ARG A 245 20.83 16.06 -8.34
N HIS A 246 20.21 16.77 -9.29
CA HIS A 246 20.60 18.11 -9.71
C HIS A 246 19.38 19.02 -9.87
N PRO A 247 18.65 19.29 -8.76
CA PRO A 247 17.33 19.93 -8.82
C PRO A 247 17.36 21.40 -9.27
N THR A 248 18.52 22.06 -9.26
CA THR A 248 18.70 23.44 -9.73
C THR A 248 19.08 23.54 -11.21
N MET A 249 19.38 22.40 -11.85
CA MET A 249 19.66 22.37 -13.28
C MET A 249 18.38 22.54 -14.10
N LEU A 250 18.56 22.90 -15.38
CA LEU A 250 17.44 23.02 -16.32
C LEU A 250 16.65 21.69 -16.38
N PRO A 251 15.37 21.68 -16.03
CA PRO A 251 14.55 20.47 -16.10
C PRO A 251 14.19 20.12 -17.53
N GLU A 252 13.76 18.88 -17.76
CA GLU A 252 13.12 18.55 -19.03
C GLU A 252 11.79 19.30 -19.11
N CYS A 253 11.59 20.03 -20.21
CA CYS A 253 10.42 20.90 -20.41
C CYS A 253 9.64 20.48 -21.66
N CYS A 254 8.33 20.23 -21.48
CA CYS A 254 7.41 19.96 -22.56
C CYS A 254 6.21 20.94 -22.50
N PHE A 255 6.05 21.77 -23.51
CA PHE A 255 4.93 22.71 -23.59
C PHE A 255 3.71 22.03 -24.21
N LEU A 256 2.54 22.25 -23.63
CA LEU A 256 1.26 21.69 -24.03
C LEU A 256 0.25 22.80 -24.27
N GLY A 257 -0.36 22.85 -25.46
CA GLY A 257 -1.32 23.87 -25.85
C GLY A 257 -1.35 24.11 -27.37
N ALA A 258 -2.03 25.15 -27.78
CA ALA A 258 -2.11 25.51 -29.20
C ALA A 258 -0.74 25.99 -29.72
N ASP A 259 -0.37 25.59 -30.94
CA ASP A 259 0.93 25.88 -31.56
C ASP A 259 1.33 27.35 -31.51
N HIS A 260 0.39 28.26 -31.76
CA HIS A 260 0.67 29.71 -31.75
C HIS A 260 0.99 30.26 -30.35
N VAL A 261 0.66 29.53 -29.28
CA VAL A 261 0.99 29.87 -27.87
C VAL A 261 2.29 29.21 -27.45
N VAL A 262 2.46 27.93 -27.75
CA VAL A 262 3.59 27.15 -27.19
C VAL A 262 4.87 27.28 -28.00
N LYS A 263 4.80 27.47 -29.33
CA LYS A 263 6.02 27.66 -30.15
C LYS A 263 6.85 28.88 -29.74
N PRO A 264 6.26 30.07 -29.46
CA PRO A 264 7.01 31.19 -28.94
C PRO A 264 7.71 30.91 -27.59
N LEU A 265 7.10 30.13 -26.70
CA LEU A 265 7.70 29.75 -25.42
C LEU A 265 8.90 28.82 -25.60
N GLY A 266 8.80 27.85 -26.50
CA GLY A 266 9.92 26.98 -26.85
C GLY A 266 11.09 27.74 -27.47
N ILE A 267 10.81 28.74 -28.31
CA ILE A 267 11.83 29.63 -28.89
C ILE A 267 12.49 30.48 -27.79
N LYS A 268 11.70 31.03 -26.87
CA LYS A 268 12.23 31.81 -25.72
C LYS A 268 13.13 30.94 -24.85
N LEU A 269 12.69 29.73 -24.50
CA LEU A 269 13.50 28.79 -23.72
C LEU A 269 14.87 28.54 -24.39
N SER A 270 14.88 28.22 -25.69
CA SER A 270 16.10 27.96 -26.42
C SER A 270 17.01 29.18 -26.55
N ARG A 271 16.42 30.37 -26.75
CA ARG A 271 17.15 31.62 -26.94
C ARG A 271 17.77 32.12 -25.63
N ASN A 272 17.00 32.03 -24.52
CA ASN A 272 17.36 32.63 -23.24
C ASN A 272 18.02 31.64 -22.29
N ILE A 273 18.30 30.40 -22.71
CA ILE A 273 18.92 29.35 -21.87
C ILE A 273 20.23 29.81 -21.19
N HIS A 274 20.96 30.76 -21.81
CA HIS A 274 22.17 31.33 -21.27
C HIS A 274 21.97 32.20 -20.02
N LEU A 275 20.70 32.56 -19.71
CA LEU A 275 20.31 33.29 -18.50
C LEU A 275 20.08 32.34 -17.30
N TRP A 276 20.12 31.02 -17.55
CA TRP A 276 19.95 30.04 -16.47
C TRP A 276 21.10 30.14 -15.48
N ASP A 277 20.76 30.45 -14.21
CA ASP A 277 21.69 30.57 -13.11
C ASP A 277 21.41 29.47 -12.07
N PRO A 278 22.31 28.48 -11.86
CA PRO A 278 22.14 27.41 -10.88
C PRO A 278 22.01 27.89 -9.41
N GLU A 279 22.42 29.12 -9.12
CA GLU A 279 22.29 29.71 -7.78
C GLU A 279 20.87 30.23 -7.51
N ASN A 280 20.10 30.48 -8.56
CA ASN A 280 18.70 30.88 -8.44
C ASN A 280 17.79 29.65 -8.25
N SER A 281 16.57 29.88 -7.69
CA SER A 281 15.57 28.82 -7.64
C SER A 281 15.14 28.42 -9.06
N LEU A 282 14.78 27.14 -9.25
CA LEU A 282 14.30 26.63 -10.53
C LEU A 282 13.11 27.44 -11.05
N LEU A 283 12.18 27.81 -10.18
CA LEU A 283 11.02 28.62 -10.54
C LEU A 283 11.39 30.04 -10.99
N GLN A 284 12.39 30.67 -10.33
CA GLN A 284 12.88 31.97 -10.74
C GLN A 284 13.56 31.88 -12.12
N ASN A 285 14.41 30.90 -12.33
CA ASN A 285 15.05 30.67 -13.63
C ASN A 285 14.02 30.46 -14.75
N LEU A 286 12.98 29.66 -14.52
CA LEU A 286 11.91 29.48 -15.50
C LEU A 286 11.17 30.79 -15.83
N LYS A 287 10.95 31.66 -14.82
CA LYS A 287 10.34 32.99 -15.04
C LYS A 287 11.23 33.87 -15.93
N ASP A 288 12.50 33.91 -15.63
CA ASP A 288 13.48 34.76 -16.33
C ASP A 288 13.69 34.28 -17.76
N VAL A 289 13.88 32.99 -17.96
CA VAL A 289 14.13 32.40 -19.29
C VAL A 289 12.90 32.47 -20.20
N LEU A 290 11.70 32.22 -19.66
CA LEU A 290 10.46 32.25 -20.41
C LEU A 290 9.84 33.65 -20.49
N GLU A 291 10.33 34.59 -19.67
CA GLU A 291 9.76 35.95 -19.52
C GLU A 291 8.25 35.91 -19.20
N ILE A 292 7.84 35.07 -18.25
CA ILE A 292 6.45 34.89 -17.82
C ILE A 292 6.35 34.86 -16.30
N ASP A 293 5.19 35.24 -15.81
CA ASP A 293 4.76 34.96 -14.45
C ASP A 293 3.84 33.76 -14.41
N PHE A 294 4.13 32.84 -13.49
CA PHE A 294 3.26 31.66 -13.27
C PHE A 294 1.99 32.08 -12.56
N PRO A 295 0.81 31.81 -13.12
CA PRO A 295 -0.45 32.19 -12.48
C PRO A 295 -0.68 31.35 -11.21
N ALA A 296 -1.07 32.01 -10.13
CA ALA A 296 -1.53 31.32 -8.94
C ALA A 296 -2.93 30.71 -9.17
N ARG A 297 -3.21 29.56 -8.59
CA ARG A 297 -4.49 28.84 -8.73
C ARG A 297 -5.71 29.74 -8.51
N ALA A 298 -5.71 30.56 -7.46
CA ALA A 298 -6.83 31.42 -7.11
C ALA A 298 -7.16 32.51 -8.16
N ILE A 299 -6.19 32.94 -8.96
CA ILE A 299 -6.37 33.98 -9.99
C ILE A 299 -7.03 33.41 -11.22
N LEU A 300 -6.60 32.24 -11.66
CA LEU A 300 -7.14 31.60 -12.87
C LEU A 300 -8.54 31.03 -12.65
N GLU A 301 -8.83 30.45 -11.48
CA GLU A 301 -10.18 30.00 -11.12
C GLU A 301 -11.18 31.16 -11.14
N LYS A 302 -10.82 32.34 -10.60
CA LYS A 302 -11.66 33.54 -10.66
C LYS A 302 -11.84 34.07 -12.06
N SER A 303 -10.81 34.07 -12.89
CA SER A 303 -10.88 34.53 -14.29
C SER A 303 -11.77 33.62 -15.13
N TRP A 304 -11.65 32.30 -14.95
CA TRP A 304 -12.45 31.31 -15.64
C TRP A 304 -13.93 31.37 -15.22
N LEU A 305 -14.22 31.49 -13.93
CA LEU A 305 -15.58 31.71 -13.40
C LEU A 305 -16.19 33.00 -13.91
N ARG A 306 -15.41 34.08 -14.02
CA ARG A 306 -15.88 35.35 -14.57
C ARG A 306 -16.21 35.24 -16.05
N GLY A 307 -15.41 34.50 -16.84
CA GLY A 307 -15.68 34.20 -18.26
C GLY A 307 -16.97 33.43 -18.48
N LEU A 308 -17.26 32.44 -17.60
CA LEU A 308 -18.53 31.68 -17.64
C LEU A 308 -19.75 32.54 -17.28
N LEU A 309 -19.61 33.48 -16.34
CA LEU A 309 -20.70 34.33 -15.88
C LEU A 309 -21.03 35.46 -16.89
N THR A 310 -20.08 35.84 -17.76
CA THR A 310 -20.29 36.86 -18.78
C THR A 310 -20.94 36.34 -20.09
N SER A 311 -20.87 35.01 -20.32
CA SER A 311 -21.63 34.41 -21.43
C SER A 311 -23.13 34.32 -21.03
N ARG A 312 -23.94 35.24 -21.60
CA ARG A 312 -25.39 35.33 -21.41
C ARG A 312 -26.11 34.10 -21.96
N GLN A 313 -26.09 32.98 -21.28
CA GLN A 313 -27.03 31.88 -21.49
C GLN A 313 -27.69 31.53 -20.16
N SER A 314 -29.01 31.71 -20.13
CA SER A 314 -29.87 31.40 -18.98
C SER A 314 -30.00 29.87 -18.79
N PHE A 315 -28.99 29.24 -18.24
CA PHE A 315 -29.04 27.86 -17.77
C PHE A 315 -28.95 27.79 -16.24
N ASN A 316 -29.88 27.05 -15.65
CA ASN A 316 -29.89 26.77 -14.22
C ASN A 316 -28.69 25.90 -13.78
N THR A 317 -27.92 25.36 -14.71
CA THR A 317 -26.73 24.54 -14.49
C THR A 317 -25.77 24.80 -15.65
N ILE A 318 -24.54 25.16 -15.33
CA ILE A 318 -23.45 25.33 -16.29
C ILE A 318 -22.56 24.08 -16.23
N PHE A 319 -22.46 23.42 -17.40
CA PHE A 319 -21.54 22.31 -17.60
C PHE A 319 -20.35 22.79 -18.42
N GLY A 320 -19.15 22.46 -18.03
CA GLY A 320 -17.96 22.74 -18.81
C GLY A 320 -16.79 21.86 -18.35
N GLU A 321 -15.89 21.59 -19.28
CA GLU A 321 -14.61 20.96 -18.92
C GLU A 321 -13.61 22.04 -18.53
N CYS A 322 -12.85 21.79 -17.47
CA CYS A 322 -11.74 22.66 -17.10
C CYS A 322 -10.70 22.61 -18.23
N PRO A 323 -10.35 23.76 -18.84
CA PRO A 323 -9.43 23.78 -19.99
C PRO A 323 -8.00 23.31 -19.63
N TYR A 324 -7.69 23.21 -18.33
CA TYR A 324 -6.36 22.82 -17.86
C TYR A 324 -6.26 21.36 -17.44
N CYS A 325 -7.34 20.78 -16.90
CA CYS A 325 -7.30 19.40 -16.39
C CYS A 325 -8.35 18.47 -17.00
N SER A 326 -9.16 18.98 -17.97
CA SER A 326 -10.22 18.24 -18.68
C SER A 326 -11.26 17.56 -17.76
N LYS A 327 -11.33 17.97 -16.47
CA LYS A 327 -12.36 17.49 -15.54
C LYS A 327 -13.67 18.23 -15.76
N LEU A 328 -14.78 17.52 -15.75
CA LEU A 328 -16.12 18.10 -15.85
C LEU A 328 -16.43 18.93 -14.61
N ILE A 329 -16.77 20.23 -14.81
CA ILE A 329 -17.18 21.12 -13.73
C ILE A 329 -18.67 21.39 -13.87
N THR A 330 -19.41 21.15 -12.79
CA THR A 330 -20.85 21.43 -12.70
C THR A 330 -21.09 22.51 -11.67
N LEU A 331 -21.59 23.67 -12.11
CA LEU A 331 -21.98 24.77 -11.22
C LEU A 331 -23.51 24.82 -11.12
N LYS A 332 -24.06 24.53 -9.93
CA LYS A 332 -25.47 24.79 -9.64
C LYS A 332 -25.61 26.24 -9.17
N MET A 333 -26.29 27.05 -9.96
CA MET A 333 -26.69 28.40 -9.56
C MET A 333 -27.90 28.30 -8.63
N THR A 334 -27.68 28.41 -7.33
CA THR A 334 -28.77 28.61 -6.37
C THR A 334 -29.23 30.05 -6.43
N GLY A 335 -30.16 30.32 -7.34
CA GLY A 335 -30.82 31.61 -7.40
C GLY A 335 -31.80 31.78 -6.25
N ARG A 336 -31.46 32.57 -5.21
CA ARG A 336 -32.49 33.27 -4.47
C ARG A 336 -32.93 34.44 -5.34
N ARG A 337 -34.19 34.43 -5.77
CA ARG A 337 -34.83 35.63 -6.30
C ARG A 337 -35.01 36.62 -5.16
N PRO A 338 -34.89 37.93 -5.45
CA PRO A 338 -35.25 38.97 -4.49
C PRO A 338 -36.76 38.96 -4.16
#